data_88a26a4752dc9ae13ec88516d80af7c1
#
_entry.id   88a26a4752dc9ae13ec88516d80af7c1
#
_cell.length_a   1.000
_cell.length_b   1.000
_cell.length_c   1.000
_cell.angle_alpha   90.00
_cell.angle_beta   90.00
_cell.angle_gamma   90.00
#
_symmetry.space_group_name_H-M   'P 1'
#
loop_
_entity.id
_entity.type
_entity.pdbx_description
1 polymer ?
#
loop_
_entity_poly.entity_id
_entity_poly.type
_entity_poly.pdbx_seq_one_letter_code
_entity_poly.pdbx_strand_id
1 'polypeptide(L)'
;MIPIAHYLFAISFSGYYKKKDWQNWADQRIVNQTSVENWLINISLANSIDMLSNALSDLLISERYELKNLDPSSDAIIGYFYLMYLDGKLSLQDLLLKSGDEADGGEGASVECEEFYAISNALEKDTLLMEDIDFQKKISILYEPFKKIAQLQKEELESY
;
A
#
# COMPACT_ATOMS: atom_id res chain seq x y z
N MET A 1 -9.39 17.59 -4.15
CA MET A 1 -7.93 17.35 -4.13
C MET A 1 -7.69 15.85 -3.91
N ILE A 2 -6.85 15.26 -4.73
CA ILE A 2 -6.42 13.86 -4.59
C ILE A 2 -5.16 13.84 -3.73
N PRO A 3 -5.08 13.01 -2.67
CA PRO A 3 -3.89 12.94 -1.81
C PRO A 3 -2.79 12.11 -2.48
N ILE A 4 -2.25 12.64 -3.56
CA ILE A 4 -1.34 11.94 -4.46
C ILE A 4 -0.05 11.49 -3.76
N ALA A 5 0.46 12.28 -2.83
CA ALA A 5 1.66 11.92 -2.07
C ALA A 5 1.41 10.74 -1.14
N HIS A 6 0.26 10.70 -0.45
CA HIS A 6 -0.13 9.56 0.38
C HIS A 6 -0.32 8.31 -0.46
N TYR A 7 -0.92 8.42 -1.63
CA TYR A 7 -1.13 7.28 -2.53
C TYR A 7 0.19 6.73 -3.05
N LEU A 8 1.07 7.61 -3.51
CA LEU A 8 2.38 7.20 -4.02
C LEU A 8 3.26 6.61 -2.91
N PHE A 9 3.18 7.18 -1.71
CA PHE A 9 3.87 6.62 -0.54
C PHE A 9 3.40 5.19 -0.24
N ALA A 10 2.09 4.99 -0.10
CA ALA A 10 1.53 3.69 0.27
C ALA A 10 1.84 2.59 -0.75
N ILE A 11 1.65 2.86 -2.04
CA ILE A 11 1.91 1.88 -3.09
C ILE A 11 3.39 1.52 -3.20
N SER A 12 4.27 2.47 -2.91
CA SER A 12 5.72 2.28 -2.98
C SER A 12 6.27 1.65 -1.71
N PHE A 13 5.82 2.10 -0.54
CA PHE A 13 6.24 1.54 0.75
C PHE A 13 5.83 0.08 0.88
N SER A 14 4.66 -0.30 0.39
CA SER A 14 4.20 -1.69 0.38
C SER A 14 5.08 -2.61 -0.47
N GLY A 15 5.85 -2.07 -1.40
CA GLY A 15 6.61 -2.83 -2.38
C GLY A 15 5.82 -3.20 -3.63
N TYR A 16 4.56 -2.77 -3.75
CA TYR A 16 3.79 -2.95 -4.98
C TYR A 16 4.43 -2.20 -6.14
N TYR A 17 4.73 -0.90 -5.93
CA TYR A 17 5.65 -0.17 -6.81
C TYR A 17 7.07 -0.40 -6.34
N LYS A 18 7.95 -0.74 -7.28
CA LYS A 18 9.41 -0.74 -7.11
C LYS A 18 9.97 0.60 -7.57
N LYS A 19 11.26 0.81 -7.38
CA LYS A 19 11.96 2.02 -7.82
C LYS A 19 11.63 2.39 -9.27
N LYS A 20 11.69 1.42 -10.16
CA LYS A 20 11.40 1.63 -11.58
C LYS A 20 9.97 2.13 -11.81
N ASP A 21 9.02 1.64 -11.02
CA ASP A 21 7.61 1.99 -11.17
C ASP A 21 7.35 3.44 -10.75
N TRP A 22 7.85 3.88 -9.59
CA TRP A 22 7.62 5.26 -9.19
C TRP A 22 8.40 6.26 -10.05
N GLN A 23 9.61 5.90 -10.49
CA GLN A 23 10.38 6.73 -11.42
C GLN A 23 9.65 6.89 -12.76
N ASN A 24 9.15 5.79 -13.34
CA ASN A 24 8.36 5.83 -14.57
C ASN A 24 7.07 6.63 -14.40
N TRP A 25 6.41 6.48 -13.26
CA TRP A 25 5.20 7.25 -12.95
C TRP A 25 5.50 8.76 -12.99
N ALA A 26 6.58 9.19 -12.34
CA ALA A 26 6.99 10.58 -12.32
C ALA A 26 7.42 11.07 -13.71
N ASP A 27 8.22 10.28 -14.42
CA ASP A 27 8.70 10.63 -15.76
C ASP A 27 7.55 10.89 -16.74
N GLN A 28 6.51 10.06 -16.69
CA GLN A 28 5.33 10.24 -17.55
C GLN A 28 4.60 11.56 -17.27
N ARG A 29 4.56 11.98 -15.99
CA ARG A 29 3.92 13.27 -15.62
C ARG A 29 4.81 14.46 -16.03
N ILE A 30 6.12 14.32 -15.91
CA ILE A 30 7.08 15.34 -16.30
C ILE A 30 6.97 15.65 -17.80
N VAL A 31 6.92 14.64 -18.66
CA VAL A 31 6.83 14.84 -20.13
C VAL A 31 5.52 15.50 -20.56
N ASN A 32 4.46 15.32 -19.79
CA ASN A 32 3.14 15.84 -20.13
C ASN A 32 2.85 17.24 -19.56
N GLN A 33 3.78 17.83 -18.80
CA GLN A 33 3.62 19.15 -18.21
C GLN A 33 4.44 20.20 -18.95
N THR A 34 3.85 21.41 -19.11
CA THR A 34 4.54 22.56 -19.67
C THR A 34 5.45 23.24 -18.64
N SER A 35 5.09 23.15 -17.35
CA SER A 35 5.89 23.59 -16.21
C SER A 35 5.99 22.46 -15.20
N VAL A 36 7.20 21.96 -14.97
CA VAL A 36 7.43 20.79 -14.13
C VAL A 36 7.65 21.21 -12.68
N GLU A 37 6.89 20.62 -11.77
CA GLU A 37 7.05 20.81 -10.33
C GLU A 37 8.26 20.05 -9.81
N ASN A 38 9.02 20.66 -8.90
CA ASN A 38 10.27 20.09 -8.38
C ASN A 38 10.07 18.72 -7.69
N TRP A 39 8.93 18.52 -7.03
CA TRP A 39 8.68 17.26 -6.34
C TRP A 39 8.61 16.05 -7.31
N LEU A 40 8.07 16.27 -8.53
CA LEU A 40 8.06 15.24 -9.56
C LEU A 40 9.47 14.86 -10.01
N ILE A 41 10.32 15.86 -10.18
CA ILE A 41 11.74 15.63 -10.52
C ILE A 41 12.42 14.83 -9.41
N ASN A 42 12.20 15.21 -8.17
CA ASN A 42 12.78 14.50 -7.02
C ASN A 42 12.32 13.04 -6.93
N ILE A 43 11.07 12.76 -7.25
CA ILE A 43 10.55 11.37 -7.30
C ILE A 43 11.22 10.60 -8.43
N SER A 44 11.34 11.19 -9.61
CA SER A 44 12.04 10.58 -10.77
C SER A 44 13.47 10.22 -10.44
N LEU A 45 14.13 10.99 -9.57
CA LEU A 45 15.52 10.77 -9.17
C LEU A 45 15.68 9.91 -7.90
N ALA A 46 14.59 9.57 -7.22
CA ALA A 46 14.64 8.81 -5.98
C ALA A 46 15.05 7.35 -6.25
N ASN A 47 16.14 6.92 -5.61
CA ASN A 47 16.73 5.58 -5.78
C ASN A 47 16.38 4.60 -4.68
N SER A 48 15.71 5.06 -3.61
CA SER A 48 15.33 4.25 -2.46
C SER A 48 14.00 4.74 -1.90
N ILE A 49 13.39 3.94 -1.05
CA ILE A 49 12.16 4.32 -0.36
C ILE A 49 12.39 5.53 0.56
N ASP A 50 13.56 5.64 1.16
CA ASP A 50 13.92 6.78 2.00
C ASP A 50 14.01 8.07 1.19
N MET A 51 14.65 8.03 0.03
CA MET A 51 14.72 9.18 -0.89
C MET A 51 13.33 9.56 -1.40
N LEU A 52 12.49 8.58 -1.72
CA LEU A 52 11.11 8.82 -2.13
C LEU A 52 10.31 9.48 -1.01
N SER A 53 10.42 8.96 0.21
CA SER A 53 9.75 9.52 1.39
C SER A 53 10.17 10.97 1.62
N ASN A 54 11.46 11.27 1.52
CA ASN A 54 11.99 12.62 1.63
C ASN A 54 11.44 13.55 0.53
N ALA A 55 11.37 13.05 -0.71
CA ALA A 55 10.82 13.81 -1.83
C ALA A 55 9.33 14.13 -1.65
N LEU A 56 8.60 13.28 -0.95
CA LEU A 56 7.16 13.45 -0.69
C LEU A 56 6.85 14.18 0.61
N SER A 57 7.83 14.43 1.49
CA SER A 57 7.58 14.85 2.88
C SER A 57 6.74 16.11 3.00
N ASP A 58 7.05 17.15 2.24
CA ASP A 58 6.32 18.41 2.29
C ASP A 58 4.88 18.26 1.80
N LEU A 59 4.67 17.48 0.76
CA LEU A 59 3.33 17.17 0.23
C LEU A 59 2.53 16.32 1.20
N LEU A 60 3.15 15.34 1.86
CA LEU A 60 2.50 14.50 2.87
C LEU A 60 2.00 15.34 4.04
N ILE A 61 2.81 16.28 4.51
CA ILE A 61 2.44 17.22 5.59
C ILE A 61 1.27 18.10 5.14
N SER A 62 1.35 18.67 3.95
CA SER A 62 0.33 19.54 3.38
C SER A 62 -1.00 18.81 3.20
N GLU A 63 -0.96 17.61 2.62
CA GLU A 63 -2.16 16.79 2.40
C GLU A 63 -2.82 16.40 3.73
N ARG A 64 -2.02 16.02 4.72
CA ARG A 64 -2.54 15.67 6.06
C ARG A 64 -3.21 16.87 6.73
N TYR A 65 -2.69 18.05 6.53
CA TYR A 65 -3.25 19.28 7.08
C TYR A 65 -4.55 19.69 6.38
N GLU A 66 -4.58 19.59 5.06
CA GLU A 66 -5.71 20.06 4.23
C GLU A 66 -6.86 19.06 4.15
N LEU A 67 -6.56 17.75 4.21
CA LEU A 67 -7.54 16.68 4.04
C LEU A 67 -7.85 16.01 5.38
N LYS A 68 -9.09 16.19 5.84
CA LYS A 68 -9.52 15.71 7.16
C LYS A 68 -9.89 14.23 7.20
N ASN A 69 -10.16 13.60 6.05
CA ASN A 69 -10.69 12.24 5.95
C ASN A 69 -9.79 11.35 5.08
N LEU A 70 -8.50 11.35 5.36
CA LEU A 70 -7.59 10.42 4.72
C LEU A 70 -7.76 9.02 5.32
N ASP A 71 -7.85 8.02 4.45
CA ASP A 71 -7.74 6.63 4.89
C ASP A 71 -6.35 6.42 5.54
N PRO A 72 -6.27 5.62 6.61
CA PRO A 72 -4.96 5.29 7.19
C PRO A 72 -4.04 4.69 6.14
N SER A 73 -2.80 5.16 6.06
CA SER A 73 -1.81 4.62 5.12
C SER A 73 -1.61 3.12 5.30
N SER A 74 -1.71 2.64 6.53
CA SER A 74 -1.60 1.20 6.84
C SER A 74 -2.69 0.38 6.15
N ASP A 75 -3.93 0.88 6.06
CA ASP A 75 -5.02 0.17 5.38
C ASP A 75 -4.72 0.01 3.88
N ALA A 76 -4.23 1.05 3.24
CA ALA A 76 -3.82 0.99 1.84
C ALA A 76 -2.64 0.02 1.64
N ILE A 77 -1.64 0.09 2.50
CA ILE A 77 -0.46 -0.79 2.46
C ILE A 77 -0.87 -2.27 2.58
N ILE A 78 -1.75 -2.59 3.53
CA ILE A 78 -2.30 -3.94 3.69
C ILE A 78 -3.05 -4.37 2.42
N GLY A 79 -3.81 -3.45 1.83
CA GLY A 79 -4.50 -3.70 0.56
C GLY A 79 -3.55 -4.05 -0.57
N TYR A 80 -2.42 -3.34 -0.68
CA TYR A 80 -1.39 -3.65 -1.67
C TYR A 80 -0.71 -5.00 -1.41
N PHE A 81 -0.50 -5.38 -0.15
CA PHE A 81 -0.01 -6.73 0.19
C PHE A 81 -0.99 -7.79 -0.33
N TYR A 82 -2.28 -7.57 -0.14
CA TYR A 82 -3.29 -8.50 -0.61
C TYR A 82 -3.32 -8.59 -2.15
N LEU A 83 -3.20 -7.47 -2.85
CA LEU A 83 -3.09 -7.48 -4.32
C LEU A 83 -1.87 -8.26 -4.80
N MET A 84 -0.73 -8.14 -4.12
CA MET A 84 0.46 -8.93 -4.42
C MET A 84 0.25 -10.42 -4.16
N TYR A 85 -0.48 -10.77 -3.09
CA TYR A 85 -0.86 -12.16 -2.83
C TYR A 85 -1.75 -12.72 -3.94
N LEU A 86 -2.75 -11.96 -4.40
CA LEU A 86 -3.62 -12.37 -5.50
C LEU A 86 -2.86 -12.56 -6.81
N ASP A 87 -1.80 -11.80 -7.01
CA ASP A 87 -0.91 -11.91 -8.17
C ASP A 87 0.14 -13.03 -8.03
N GLY A 88 0.10 -13.79 -6.95
CA GLY A 88 1.04 -14.89 -6.71
C GLY A 88 2.43 -14.46 -6.26
N LYS A 89 2.61 -13.20 -5.86
CA LYS A 89 3.92 -12.64 -5.44
C LYS A 89 4.21 -12.80 -3.96
N LEU A 90 3.21 -13.10 -3.16
CA LEU A 90 3.31 -13.38 -1.72
C LEU A 90 2.59 -14.67 -1.40
N SER A 91 3.14 -15.46 -0.47
CA SER A 91 2.41 -16.55 0.15
C SER A 91 1.35 -16.02 1.10
N LEU A 92 0.36 -16.84 1.44
CA LEU A 92 -0.65 -16.44 2.44
C LEU A 92 0.01 -16.17 3.80
N GLN A 93 0.99 -16.98 4.19
CA GLN A 93 1.72 -16.80 5.45
C GLN A 93 2.43 -15.44 5.48
N ASP A 94 3.14 -15.09 4.41
CA ASP A 94 3.82 -13.79 4.31
C ASP A 94 2.83 -12.63 4.29
N LEU A 95 1.70 -12.78 3.60
CA LEU A 95 0.63 -11.78 3.60
C LEU A 95 0.14 -11.49 5.02
N LEU A 96 -0.16 -12.54 5.79
CA LEU A 96 -0.68 -12.40 7.16
C LEU A 96 0.34 -11.76 8.10
N LEU A 97 1.60 -12.17 8.02
CA LEU A 97 2.67 -11.62 8.84
C LEU A 97 2.95 -10.15 8.51
N LYS A 98 3.05 -9.83 7.23
CA LYS A 98 3.24 -8.44 6.78
C LYS A 98 2.07 -7.53 7.17
N SER A 99 0.84 -8.03 7.05
CA SER A 99 -0.36 -7.29 7.44
C SER A 99 -0.39 -7.03 8.94
N GLY A 100 -0.06 -8.05 9.74
CA GLY A 100 0.04 -7.91 11.20
C GLY A 100 1.12 -6.91 11.60
N ASP A 101 2.30 -7.00 11.01
CA ASP A 101 3.42 -6.09 11.30
C ASP A 101 3.06 -4.64 10.92
N GLU A 102 2.40 -4.42 9.80
CA GLU A 102 1.94 -3.09 9.39
C GLU A 102 0.86 -2.54 10.33
N ALA A 103 -0.08 -3.38 10.77
CA ALA A 103 -1.12 -2.99 11.71
C ALA A 103 -0.55 -2.66 13.09
N ASP A 104 0.53 -3.33 13.50
CA ASP A 104 1.21 -3.09 14.79
C ASP A 104 2.08 -1.83 14.77
N GLY A 105 2.87 -1.66 13.72
CA GLY A 105 3.90 -0.61 13.65
C GLY A 105 3.56 0.60 12.78
N GLY A 106 2.45 0.58 12.07
CA GLY A 106 2.07 1.63 11.13
C GLY A 106 1.29 2.79 11.75
N GLU A 107 0.75 3.66 10.91
CA GLU A 107 0.00 4.86 11.31
C GLU A 107 -1.46 4.56 11.72
N GLY A 108 -1.74 3.34 12.11
CA GLY A 108 -3.08 2.88 12.45
C GLY A 108 -3.73 2.11 11.31
N ALA A 109 -4.30 0.98 11.66
CA ALA A 109 -5.06 0.16 10.73
C ALA A 109 -6.46 -0.05 11.30
N SER A 110 -7.44 -0.30 10.41
CA SER A 110 -8.83 -0.56 10.80
C SER A 110 -9.01 -1.89 11.52
N VAL A 111 -8.03 -2.80 11.38
CA VAL A 111 -8.02 -4.13 12.02
C VAL A 111 -6.79 -4.23 12.91
N GLU A 112 -6.99 -4.78 14.11
CA GLU A 112 -5.89 -4.99 15.06
C GLU A 112 -4.91 -6.07 14.57
N CYS A 113 -3.64 -5.90 14.89
CA CYS A 113 -2.57 -6.82 14.46
C CYS A 113 -2.81 -8.27 14.92
N GLU A 114 -3.41 -8.44 16.09
CA GLU A 114 -3.73 -9.75 16.66
C GLU A 114 -4.61 -10.60 15.75
N GLU A 115 -5.50 -9.98 14.99
CA GLU A 115 -6.40 -10.69 14.07
C GLU A 115 -5.60 -11.39 12.95
N PHE A 116 -4.62 -10.69 12.38
CA PHE A 116 -3.73 -11.28 11.37
C PHE A 116 -2.83 -12.35 11.97
N TYR A 117 -2.24 -12.08 13.12
CA TYR A 117 -1.35 -13.04 13.78
C TYR A 117 -2.06 -14.31 14.23
N ALA A 118 -3.31 -14.21 14.70
CA ALA A 118 -4.10 -15.36 15.08
C ALA A 118 -4.34 -16.30 13.90
N ILE A 119 -4.66 -15.75 12.73
CA ILE A 119 -4.86 -16.55 11.51
C ILE A 119 -3.53 -17.15 11.04
N SER A 120 -2.44 -16.38 11.10
CA SER A 120 -1.09 -16.87 10.80
C SER A 120 -0.70 -18.06 11.67
N ASN A 121 -0.93 -17.97 12.97
CA ASN A 121 -0.65 -19.04 13.92
C ASN A 121 -1.50 -20.28 13.65
N ALA A 122 -2.78 -20.10 13.31
CA ALA A 122 -3.65 -21.22 12.96
C ALA A 122 -3.16 -21.94 11.69
N LEU A 123 -2.71 -21.17 10.70
CA LEU A 123 -2.18 -21.73 9.45
C LEU A 123 -0.86 -22.48 9.67
N GLU A 124 0.01 -22.01 10.57
CA GLU A 124 1.24 -22.72 10.94
C GLU A 124 0.96 -24.07 11.57
N LYS A 125 -0.08 -24.15 12.40
CA LYS A 125 -0.46 -25.39 13.09
C LYS A 125 -1.16 -26.40 12.18
N ASP A 126 -1.86 -25.91 11.15
CA ASP A 126 -2.62 -26.73 10.22
C ASP A 126 -2.58 -26.15 8.82
N THR A 127 -1.61 -26.57 8.03
CA THR A 127 -1.43 -26.11 6.65
C THR A 127 -2.57 -26.53 5.71
N LEU A 128 -3.36 -27.54 6.10
CA LEU A 128 -4.54 -27.97 5.32
C LEU A 128 -5.68 -26.94 5.36
N LEU A 129 -5.62 -25.95 6.27
CA LEU A 129 -6.58 -24.84 6.27
C LEU A 129 -6.61 -24.10 4.93
N MET A 130 -5.51 -24.04 4.19
CA MET A 130 -5.45 -23.42 2.87
C MET A 130 -6.42 -24.06 1.87
N GLU A 131 -6.76 -25.34 2.05
CA GLU A 131 -7.69 -26.08 1.19
C GLU A 131 -9.15 -25.96 1.65
N ASP A 132 -9.38 -25.43 2.84
CA ASP A 132 -10.71 -25.24 3.41
C ASP A 132 -11.41 -24.02 2.78
N ILE A 133 -12.59 -24.25 2.19
CA ILE A 133 -13.37 -23.20 1.51
C ILE A 133 -13.81 -22.12 2.50
N ASP A 134 -14.22 -22.49 3.71
CA ASP A 134 -14.67 -21.52 4.72
C ASP A 134 -13.50 -20.65 5.21
N PHE A 135 -12.31 -21.22 5.35
CA PHE A 135 -11.10 -20.47 5.66
C PHE A 135 -10.75 -19.49 4.54
N GLN A 136 -10.80 -19.93 3.28
CA GLN A 136 -10.55 -19.06 2.11
C GLN A 136 -11.54 -17.91 2.05
N LYS A 137 -12.81 -18.14 2.33
CA LYS A 137 -13.83 -17.09 2.42
C LYS A 137 -13.55 -16.10 3.53
N LYS A 138 -13.12 -16.59 4.69
CA LYS A 138 -12.75 -15.75 5.83
C LYS A 138 -11.61 -14.80 5.45
N ILE A 139 -10.59 -15.28 4.74
CA ILE A 139 -9.49 -14.46 4.24
C ILE A 139 -10.01 -13.39 3.27
N SER A 140 -10.82 -13.78 2.28
CA SER A 140 -11.40 -12.84 1.33
C SER A 140 -12.22 -11.73 2.00
N ILE A 141 -13.05 -12.09 2.97
CA ILE A 141 -13.88 -11.14 3.72
C ILE A 141 -13.00 -10.18 4.54
N LEU A 142 -11.98 -10.69 5.20
CA LEU A 142 -11.06 -9.88 5.99
C LEU A 142 -10.36 -8.82 5.13
N TYR A 143 -9.87 -9.20 3.95
CA TYR A 143 -9.07 -8.33 3.10
C TYR A 143 -9.86 -7.47 2.12
N GLU A 144 -11.14 -7.74 1.89
CA GLU A 144 -11.94 -7.02 0.88
C GLU A 144 -11.97 -5.50 1.09
N PRO A 145 -12.14 -4.96 2.31
CA PRO A 145 -12.09 -3.51 2.52
C PRO A 145 -10.73 -2.89 2.16
N PHE A 146 -9.65 -3.56 2.53
CA PHE A 146 -8.28 -3.11 2.20
C PHE A 146 -8.02 -3.14 0.70
N LYS A 147 -8.46 -4.20 0.04
CA LYS A 147 -8.35 -4.35 -1.40
C LYS A 147 -9.03 -3.19 -2.14
N LYS A 148 -10.23 -2.83 -1.72
CA LYS A 148 -10.99 -1.71 -2.32
C LYS A 148 -10.23 -0.39 -2.18
N ILE A 149 -9.68 -0.11 -1.02
CA ILE A 149 -8.88 1.10 -0.77
C ILE A 149 -7.67 1.13 -1.72
N ALA A 150 -6.90 0.05 -1.77
CA ALA A 150 -5.70 -0.03 -2.61
C ALA A 150 -6.04 0.11 -4.09
N GLN A 151 -7.07 -0.58 -4.58
CA GLN A 151 -7.48 -0.51 -5.97
C GLN A 151 -7.92 0.90 -6.38
N LEU A 152 -8.70 1.57 -5.53
CA LEU A 152 -9.15 2.93 -5.79
C LEU A 152 -7.98 3.90 -5.86
N GLN A 153 -7.06 3.83 -4.89
CA GLN A 153 -5.87 4.68 -4.87
C GLN A 153 -4.99 4.45 -6.09
N LYS A 154 -4.80 3.19 -6.47
CA LYS A 154 -4.02 2.83 -7.66
C LYS A 154 -4.62 3.42 -8.94
N GLU A 155 -5.93 3.31 -9.10
CA GLU A 155 -6.64 3.88 -10.26
C GLU A 155 -6.50 5.40 -10.31
N GLU A 156 -6.68 6.09 -9.19
CA GLU A 156 -6.52 7.53 -9.10
C GLU A 156 -5.08 7.97 -9.37
N LEU A 157 -4.10 7.22 -8.87
CA LEU A 157 -2.68 7.46 -9.09
C LEU A 157 -2.32 7.32 -10.59
N GLU A 158 -2.84 6.31 -11.25
CA GLU A 158 -2.60 6.07 -12.67
C GLU A 158 -3.27 7.12 -13.57
N SER A 159 -4.38 7.68 -13.11
CA SER A 159 -5.17 8.71 -13.83
C SER A 159 -4.65 10.13 -13.60
N TYR A 160 -3.81 10.35 -12.66
CA TYR A 160 -3.29 11.66 -12.26
C TYR A 160 -2.41 12.33 -13.37
#